data_a48cd273f6f7505741089587b91eeb6d
#
_entry.id   a48cd273f6f7505741089587b91eeb6d
#
_cell.length_a   1.000
_cell.length_b   1.000
_cell.length_c   1.000
_cell.angle_alpha   90.00
_cell.angle_beta   90.00
_cell.angle_gamma   90.00
#
_symmetry.space_group_name_H-M   'P 1'
#
loop_
_entity.id
_entity.type
_entity.pdbx_description
1 polymer ?
#
loop_
_entity_poly.entity_id
_entity_poly.type
_entity_poly.pdbx_seq_one_letter_code
_entity_poly.pdbx_strand_id
1 'polypeptide(L)'
;MRKLLLCVTIYYFGTEGKNCTYSSVYPELQAPTKIRFQKGLAQKFVQPSGSGVDLGFFSLDELSNPSGEVFPLVIYAEALPSPEEGHQAINSTRAQITLAVIEKHNSDFQVKVVKQILWSDGEKYELQEIYGIVNSTEADVPDADDGDMGKECVICLTEPRDTAVFPCRHLCMCSECAKTLRFQTDKCPICRQPVEKLMEIKVRSTEP
;
A
#
# COMPACT_ATOMS: atom_id res chain seq x y z
N MET A 1 23.11 9.87 -13.41
CA MET A 1 22.06 9.01 -12.83
C MET A 1 21.96 9.31 -11.34
N ARG A 2 20.88 9.95 -10.90
CA ARG A 2 20.67 10.31 -9.47
C ARG A 2 20.47 9.04 -8.64
N LYS A 3 21.30 8.81 -7.64
CA LYS A 3 21.14 7.72 -6.68
C LYS A 3 20.11 8.18 -5.64
N LEU A 4 18.84 7.84 -5.81
CA LEU A 4 17.86 7.98 -4.73
C LEU A 4 18.19 6.90 -3.69
N LEU A 5 18.47 7.31 -2.47
CA LEU A 5 18.65 6.39 -1.35
C LEU A 5 17.29 6.20 -0.67
N LEU A 6 16.82 4.97 -0.57
CA LEU A 6 15.62 4.63 0.17
C LEU A 6 16.01 4.16 1.56
N CYS A 7 15.35 4.66 2.59
CA CYS A 7 15.52 4.20 3.95
C CYS A 7 14.21 3.65 4.49
N VAL A 8 14.24 2.43 5.03
CA VAL A 8 13.10 1.81 5.69
C VAL A 8 13.38 1.75 7.18
N THR A 9 12.45 2.26 7.98
CA THR A 9 12.48 2.18 9.43
C THR A 9 11.30 1.35 9.92
N ILE A 10 11.57 0.37 10.76
CA ILE A 10 10.55 -0.51 11.34
C ILE A 10 10.36 -0.10 12.80
N TYR A 11 9.13 0.22 13.16
CA TYR A 11 8.71 0.52 14.52
C TYR A 11 7.74 -0.56 14.99
N TYR A 12 8.01 -1.12 16.15
CA TYR A 12 7.04 -1.91 16.90
C TYR A 12 6.28 -0.98 17.84
N PHE A 13 4.97 -1.12 17.88
CA PHE A 13 4.07 -0.23 18.63
C PHE A 13 4.34 1.24 18.32
N GLY A 14 4.24 1.53 17.02
CA GLY A 14 4.50 2.86 16.49
C GLY A 14 3.30 3.78 16.63
N THR A 15 3.55 5.02 17.03
CA THR A 15 2.55 6.09 17.06
C THR A 15 2.97 7.25 16.15
N GLU A 16 1.98 7.88 15.55
CA GLU A 16 2.18 9.02 14.65
C GLU A 16 2.44 10.30 15.46
N GLY A 17 3.47 11.03 15.08
CA GLY A 17 3.79 12.36 15.57
C GLY A 17 3.43 13.46 14.55
N LYS A 18 3.98 14.64 14.74
CA LYS A 18 3.78 15.78 13.81
C LYS A 18 4.42 15.47 12.45
N ASN A 19 3.82 16.01 11.38
CA ASN A 19 4.34 15.91 10.02
C ASN A 19 4.57 14.44 9.57
N CYS A 20 3.65 13.55 9.93
CA CYS A 20 3.70 12.13 9.57
C CYS A 20 5.00 11.41 10.00
N THR A 21 5.62 11.85 11.10
CA THR A 21 6.74 11.14 11.73
C THR A 21 6.22 10.05 12.64
N TYR A 22 7.07 9.04 12.93
CA TYR A 22 6.69 7.92 13.81
C TYR A 22 7.72 7.70 14.90
N SER A 23 7.23 7.26 16.06
CA SER A 23 8.07 6.85 17.19
C SER A 23 7.49 5.59 17.84
N SER A 24 8.34 4.78 18.48
CA SER A 24 7.87 3.64 19.27
C SER A 24 7.37 4.10 20.64
N VAL A 25 6.28 3.51 21.09
CA VAL A 25 5.76 3.71 22.45
C VAL A 25 6.66 3.01 23.51
N TYR A 26 7.33 1.93 23.10
CA TYR A 26 8.21 1.13 23.95
C TYR A 26 9.65 1.08 23.41
N PRO A 27 10.36 2.22 23.36
CA PRO A 27 11.70 2.29 22.79
C PRO A 27 12.74 1.46 23.57
N GLU A 28 12.46 1.18 24.85
CA GLU A 28 13.30 0.36 25.71
C GLU A 28 13.22 -1.14 25.39
N LEU A 29 12.09 -1.61 24.83
CA LEU A 29 11.93 -3.02 24.46
C LEU A 29 12.59 -3.32 23.11
N GLN A 30 12.47 -2.40 22.18
CA GLN A 30 13.06 -2.54 20.84
C GLN A 30 13.31 -1.16 20.22
N ALA A 31 14.56 -0.84 19.98
CA ALA A 31 14.91 0.34 19.22
C ALA A 31 14.46 0.17 17.75
N PRO A 32 13.98 1.24 17.09
CA PRO A 32 13.58 1.19 15.70
C PRO A 32 14.71 0.67 14.79
N THR A 33 14.39 -0.34 13.96
CA THR A 33 15.36 -0.91 13.03
C THR A 33 15.38 -0.08 11.74
N LYS A 34 16.54 0.48 11.40
CA LYS A 34 16.73 1.33 10.23
C LYS A 34 17.57 0.63 9.17
N ILE A 35 17.00 0.46 7.96
CA ILE A 35 17.61 -0.27 6.85
C ILE A 35 17.73 0.67 5.66
N ARG A 36 18.90 0.69 5.02
CA ARG A 36 19.14 1.46 3.81
C ARG A 36 19.09 0.56 2.60
N PHE A 37 18.29 0.95 1.60
CA PHE A 37 18.17 0.26 0.32
C PHE A 37 18.78 1.12 -0.80
N GLN A 38 19.35 0.45 -1.79
CA GLN A 38 19.73 1.08 -3.05
C GLN A 38 18.53 1.09 -3.99
N LYS A 39 18.54 1.98 -4.98
CA LYS A 39 17.52 1.97 -6.03
C LYS A 39 17.53 0.61 -6.76
N GLY A 40 16.39 -0.07 -6.80
CA GLY A 40 16.21 -1.36 -7.47
C GLY A 40 14.87 -1.98 -7.12
N LEU A 41 14.41 -2.91 -7.96
CA LEU A 41 13.20 -3.69 -7.75
C LEU A 41 13.50 -4.99 -7.02
N ALA A 42 12.47 -5.62 -6.47
CA ALA A 42 12.50 -6.94 -5.86
C ALA A 42 13.52 -7.13 -4.72
N GLN A 43 13.89 -6.06 -4.02
CA GLN A 43 14.77 -6.16 -2.86
C GLN A 43 13.99 -6.76 -1.69
N LYS A 44 14.62 -7.72 -0.99
CA LYS A 44 14.03 -8.36 0.19
C LYS A 44 14.82 -7.97 1.43
N PHE A 45 14.10 -7.71 2.50
CA PHE A 45 14.66 -7.61 3.85
C PHE A 45 14.16 -8.80 4.67
N VAL A 46 15.09 -9.46 5.33
CA VAL A 46 14.78 -10.49 6.33
C VAL A 46 15.41 -10.02 7.63
N GLN A 47 14.58 -9.83 8.65
CA GLN A 47 15.07 -9.42 9.96
C GLN A 47 15.93 -10.54 10.55
N PRO A 48 17.15 -10.22 11.03
CA PRO A 48 18.01 -11.23 11.66
C PRO A 48 17.33 -11.88 12.87
N SER A 49 17.55 -13.18 13.03
CA SER A 49 17.02 -13.91 14.20
C SER A 49 17.50 -13.26 15.49
N GLY A 50 16.58 -13.08 16.45
CA GLY A 50 16.87 -12.45 17.73
C GLY A 50 16.93 -10.92 17.72
N SER A 51 16.71 -10.26 16.56
CA SER A 51 16.66 -8.79 16.46
C SER A 51 15.25 -8.21 16.45
N GLY A 52 14.23 -9.05 16.60
CA GLY A 52 12.82 -8.64 16.69
C GLY A 52 12.38 -8.39 18.13
N VAL A 53 11.14 -7.90 18.28
CA VAL A 53 10.47 -7.80 19.56
C VAL A 53 9.96 -9.18 19.99
N ASP A 54 10.04 -9.50 21.28
CA ASP A 54 9.40 -10.70 21.82
C ASP A 54 7.89 -10.46 21.94
N LEU A 55 7.11 -11.08 21.06
CA LEU A 55 5.65 -10.95 21.04
C LEU A 55 4.98 -11.56 22.29
N GLY A 56 5.69 -12.39 23.06
CA GLY A 56 5.18 -12.99 24.29
C GLY A 56 4.94 -11.99 25.43
N PHE A 57 5.50 -10.79 25.34
CA PHE A 57 5.23 -9.71 26.31
C PHE A 57 3.90 -9.00 26.10
N PHE A 58 3.21 -9.24 24.98
CA PHE A 58 2.00 -8.55 24.61
C PHE A 58 0.81 -9.51 24.54
N SER A 59 -0.36 -9.02 24.92
CA SER A 59 -1.59 -9.77 24.72
C SER A 59 -1.96 -9.87 23.24
N LEU A 60 -2.72 -10.89 22.88
CA LEU A 60 -3.20 -11.05 21.50
C LEU A 60 -4.10 -9.88 21.08
N ASP A 61 -4.78 -9.24 22.01
CA ASP A 61 -5.60 -8.06 21.75
C ASP A 61 -4.73 -6.85 21.39
N GLU A 62 -3.65 -6.59 22.12
CA GLU A 62 -2.71 -5.52 21.79
C GLU A 62 -2.01 -5.72 20.45
N LEU A 63 -1.78 -6.98 20.05
CA LEU A 63 -1.16 -7.31 18.77
C LEU A 63 -2.13 -7.20 17.59
N SER A 64 -3.41 -7.54 17.79
CA SER A 64 -4.41 -7.61 16.71
C SER A 64 -5.25 -6.35 16.56
N ASN A 65 -5.33 -5.52 17.60
CA ASN A 65 -6.13 -4.30 17.59
C ASN A 65 -5.27 -3.06 17.82
N PRO A 66 -5.33 -2.05 16.92
CA PRO A 66 -4.69 -0.78 17.18
C PRO A 66 -5.31 -0.12 18.43
N SER A 67 -4.49 0.35 19.34
CA SER A 67 -4.94 1.11 20.50
C SER A 67 -4.89 2.60 20.18
N GLY A 68 -6.01 3.17 19.74
CA GLY A 68 -6.05 4.56 19.28
C GLY A 68 -5.18 4.77 18.04
N GLU A 69 -4.11 5.56 18.19
CA GLU A 69 -3.13 5.84 17.12
C GLU A 69 -1.87 4.97 17.17
N VAL A 70 -1.83 3.98 18.08
CA VAL A 70 -0.70 3.06 18.22
C VAL A 70 -0.94 1.80 17.41
N PHE A 71 -0.05 1.52 16.46
CA PHE A 71 -0.09 0.32 15.63
C PHE A 71 1.01 -0.66 16.04
N PRO A 72 0.70 -1.95 16.18
CA PRO A 72 1.68 -2.98 16.56
C PRO A 72 2.90 -3.05 15.66
N LEU A 73 2.74 -2.74 14.37
CA LEU A 73 3.82 -2.68 13.40
C LEU A 73 3.65 -1.50 12.46
N VAL A 74 4.67 -0.65 12.38
CA VAL A 74 4.74 0.45 11.41
C VAL A 74 6.01 0.31 10.59
N ILE A 75 5.84 0.27 9.26
CA ILE A 75 6.94 0.27 8.30
C ILE A 75 6.97 1.63 7.62
N TYR A 76 8.01 2.39 7.87
CA TYR A 76 8.20 3.74 7.35
C TYR A 76 9.30 3.73 6.29
N ALA A 77 8.93 3.89 5.03
CA ALA A 77 9.84 3.92 3.90
C ALA A 77 9.97 5.36 3.38
N GLU A 78 11.14 5.96 3.53
CA GLU A 78 11.41 7.33 3.12
C GLU A 78 12.42 7.41 1.97
N ALA A 79 12.19 8.34 1.04
CA ALA A 79 13.16 8.70 0.02
C ALA A 79 14.07 9.80 0.58
N LEU A 80 15.37 9.47 0.74
CA LEU A 80 16.35 10.43 1.21
C LEU A 80 16.85 11.27 0.03
N PRO A 81 16.91 12.61 0.16
CA PRO A 81 17.53 13.47 -0.84
C PRO A 81 19.02 13.10 -1.00
N SER A 82 19.51 13.20 -2.23
CA SER A 82 20.97 13.01 -2.45
C SER A 82 21.75 14.14 -1.77
N PRO A 83 22.97 13.88 -1.28
CA PRO A 83 23.80 14.90 -0.59
C PRO A 83 24.13 16.14 -1.43
N GLU A 84 23.88 16.09 -2.74
CA GLU A 84 24.21 17.17 -3.69
C GLU A 84 23.10 18.24 -3.83
N GLU A 85 21.92 18.03 -3.22
CA GLU A 85 20.82 19.01 -3.24
C GLU A 85 20.96 19.95 -2.05
N GLY A 86 21.66 21.08 -2.26
CA GLY A 86 21.81 22.15 -1.25
C GLY A 86 20.48 22.73 -0.80
N HIS A 87 20.35 22.94 0.49
CA HIS A 87 19.42 23.78 1.30
C HIS A 87 17.94 23.99 0.89
N GLN A 88 17.46 23.57 -0.29
CA GLN A 88 16.05 23.66 -0.68
C GLN A 88 15.24 22.35 -0.52
N ALA A 89 15.90 21.26 -0.12
CA ALA A 89 15.29 19.91 -0.05
C ALA A 89 14.50 19.63 1.24
N ILE A 90 14.34 20.58 2.14
CA ILE A 90 13.76 20.34 3.48
C ILE A 90 12.25 20.06 3.43
N ASN A 91 11.56 20.41 2.36
CA ASN A 91 10.09 20.26 2.24
C ASN A 91 9.62 19.14 1.29
N SER A 92 10.51 18.35 0.69
CA SER A 92 10.13 17.31 -0.27
C SER A 92 10.37 15.88 0.23
N THR A 93 10.28 15.65 1.54
CA THR A 93 10.37 14.30 2.09
C THR A 93 9.15 13.51 1.62
N ARG A 94 9.37 12.50 0.80
CA ARG A 94 8.35 11.54 0.39
C ARG A 94 8.53 10.27 1.17
N ALA A 95 7.45 9.80 1.78
CA ALA A 95 7.48 8.58 2.55
C ALA A 95 6.22 7.75 2.29
N GLN A 96 6.38 6.45 2.26
CA GLN A 96 5.28 5.51 2.31
C GLN A 96 5.27 4.83 3.67
N ILE A 97 4.12 4.85 4.32
CA ILE A 97 3.93 4.28 5.64
C ILE A 97 2.93 3.13 5.54
N THR A 98 3.32 1.97 6.06
CA THR A 98 2.43 0.82 6.19
C THR A 98 2.14 0.60 7.65
N LEU A 99 0.86 0.66 8.01
CA LEU A 99 0.33 0.39 9.34
C LEU A 99 -0.25 -1.01 9.35
N ALA A 100 0.20 -1.85 10.26
CA ALA A 100 -0.17 -3.25 10.31
C ALA A 100 -0.42 -3.73 11.73
N VAL A 101 -1.19 -4.80 11.84
CA VAL A 101 -1.43 -5.57 13.05
C VAL A 101 -0.82 -6.96 12.93
N ILE A 102 -0.68 -7.65 14.05
CA ILE A 102 -0.12 -9.00 14.12
C ILE A 102 -1.22 -9.92 14.64
N GLU A 103 -1.73 -10.76 13.78
CA GLU A 103 -2.79 -11.73 14.11
C GLU A 103 -2.19 -13.11 14.33
N LYS A 104 -2.72 -13.86 15.28
CA LYS A 104 -2.33 -15.25 15.51
C LYS A 104 -3.27 -16.18 14.77
N HIS A 105 -2.72 -16.96 13.86
CA HIS A 105 -3.42 -18.03 13.16
C HIS A 105 -2.83 -19.39 13.55
N ASN A 106 -3.59 -20.21 14.25
CA ASN A 106 -3.14 -21.47 14.83
C ASN A 106 -1.90 -21.29 15.72
N SER A 107 -0.73 -21.78 15.29
CA SER A 107 0.56 -21.65 15.99
C SER A 107 1.39 -20.46 15.54
N ASP A 108 1.05 -19.83 14.41
CA ASP A 108 1.88 -18.84 13.74
C ASP A 108 1.32 -17.43 13.85
N PHE A 109 2.21 -16.43 13.84
CA PHE A 109 1.83 -15.04 13.74
C PHE A 109 1.88 -14.58 12.28
N GLN A 110 0.85 -13.84 11.86
CA GLN A 110 0.76 -13.26 10.53
C GLN A 110 0.59 -11.74 10.64
N VAL A 111 1.24 -11.03 9.73
CA VAL A 111 1.11 -9.58 9.62
C VAL A 111 -0.04 -9.27 8.67
N LYS A 112 -0.98 -8.44 9.14
CA LYS A 112 -2.09 -7.93 8.33
C LYS A 112 -1.99 -6.44 8.17
N VAL A 113 -1.87 -5.97 6.94
CA VAL A 113 -1.86 -4.54 6.62
C VAL A 113 -3.26 -3.97 6.87
N VAL A 114 -3.32 -2.93 7.70
CA VAL A 114 -4.56 -2.20 8.01
C VAL A 114 -4.70 -0.99 7.11
N LYS A 115 -3.59 -0.25 6.92
CA LYS A 115 -3.60 1.02 6.20
C LYS A 115 -2.25 1.30 5.57
N GLN A 116 -2.27 1.89 4.37
CA GLN A 116 -1.08 2.43 3.74
C GLN A 116 -1.27 3.92 3.47
N ILE A 117 -0.22 4.69 3.72
CA ILE A 117 -0.23 6.16 3.62
C ILE A 117 0.96 6.58 2.76
N LEU A 118 0.73 7.48 1.83
CA LEU A 118 1.76 8.23 1.14
C LEU A 118 1.81 9.64 1.74
N TRP A 119 2.98 10.02 2.24
CA TRP A 119 3.30 11.38 2.62
C TRP A 119 4.09 12.03 1.49
N SER A 120 3.60 13.12 0.93
CA SER A 120 4.26 13.85 -0.16
C SER A 120 3.92 15.32 -0.09
N ASP A 121 4.92 16.16 -0.18
CA ASP A 121 4.78 17.62 -0.26
C ASP A 121 3.95 18.25 0.88
N GLY A 122 4.06 17.66 2.09
CA GLY A 122 3.34 18.12 3.28
C GLY A 122 1.90 17.62 3.41
N GLU A 123 1.44 16.79 2.48
CA GLU A 123 0.09 16.24 2.42
C GLU A 123 0.09 14.72 2.66
N LYS A 124 -1.00 14.23 3.25
CA LYS A 124 -1.20 12.83 3.61
C LYS A 124 -2.27 12.20 2.72
N TYR A 125 -1.89 11.16 1.98
CA TYR A 125 -2.76 10.42 1.09
C TYR A 125 -2.91 8.99 1.58
N GLU A 126 -4.15 8.53 1.76
CA GLU A 126 -4.41 7.12 2.03
C GLU A 126 -4.37 6.32 0.73
N LEU A 127 -3.50 5.32 0.68
CA LEU A 127 -3.39 4.41 -0.45
C LEU A 127 -4.41 3.29 -0.30
N GLN A 128 -5.13 3.01 -1.37
CA GLN A 128 -6.08 1.90 -1.43
C GLN A 128 -5.74 0.99 -2.60
N GLU A 129 -5.73 -0.31 -2.37
CA GLU A 129 -5.59 -1.28 -3.44
C GLU A 129 -6.82 -1.24 -4.35
N ILE A 130 -6.59 -1.30 -5.66
CA ILE A 130 -7.62 -1.46 -6.67
C ILE A 130 -7.47 -2.87 -7.26
N TYR A 131 -8.51 -3.68 -7.15
CA TYR A 131 -8.50 -5.05 -7.65
C TYR A 131 -8.83 -5.08 -9.14
N GLY A 132 -8.02 -5.78 -9.93
CA GLY A 132 -8.20 -5.92 -11.39
C GLY A 132 -7.34 -4.98 -12.23
N ILE A 133 -6.36 -4.30 -11.60
CA ILE A 133 -5.28 -3.64 -12.35
C ILE A 133 -4.32 -4.73 -12.81
N VAL A 134 -4.24 -4.94 -14.13
CA VAL A 134 -3.23 -5.82 -14.71
C VAL A 134 -1.95 -5.01 -14.88
N ASN A 135 -0.94 -5.29 -14.06
CA ASN A 135 0.39 -4.71 -14.21
C ASN A 135 1.05 -5.34 -15.44
N SER A 136 1.25 -4.58 -16.50
CA SER A 136 1.91 -5.00 -17.75
C SER A 136 3.42 -5.29 -17.60
N THR A 137 3.95 -5.45 -16.37
CA THR A 137 5.37 -5.71 -16.09
C THR A 137 5.69 -7.16 -15.76
N GLU A 138 4.74 -8.07 -15.75
CA GLU A 138 5.00 -9.52 -15.69
C GLU A 138 4.96 -10.13 -17.10
N ALA A 139 5.92 -9.70 -17.94
CA ALA A 139 6.38 -10.49 -19.06
C ALA A 139 7.32 -11.55 -18.47
N ASP A 140 6.82 -12.76 -18.19
CA ASP A 140 7.54 -14.04 -18.19
C ASP A 140 6.73 -15.11 -17.42
N VAL A 141 5.56 -15.46 -17.97
CA VAL A 141 5.05 -16.83 -17.85
C VAL A 141 4.52 -17.23 -19.24
N PRO A 142 5.27 -18.00 -20.03
CA PRO A 142 4.72 -18.61 -21.22
C PRO A 142 4.02 -19.90 -20.79
N ASP A 143 2.72 -19.86 -20.57
CA ASP A 143 1.78 -20.96 -20.60
C ASP A 143 0.50 -20.59 -19.83
N ALA A 144 -0.30 -19.71 -20.42
CA ALA A 144 -1.74 -19.80 -20.32
C ALA A 144 -2.30 -19.13 -21.57
N ASP A 145 -2.86 -19.95 -22.44
CA ASP A 145 -3.75 -19.58 -23.54
C ASP A 145 -5.05 -18.99 -22.95
N ASP A 146 -4.92 -17.84 -22.31
CA ASP A 146 -6.03 -17.04 -21.79
C ASP A 146 -5.87 -15.64 -22.37
N GLY A 147 -6.29 -15.53 -23.63
CA GLY A 147 -6.23 -14.31 -24.40
C GLY A 147 -6.82 -13.15 -23.61
N ASP A 148 -6.07 -12.08 -23.53
CA ASP A 148 -6.42 -10.66 -23.22
C ASP A 148 -7.75 -10.35 -22.47
N MET A 149 -8.44 -11.36 -21.93
CA MET A 149 -9.73 -11.27 -21.23
C MET A 149 -9.67 -10.51 -19.91
N GLY A 150 -8.48 -10.09 -19.44
CA GLY A 150 -8.29 -9.40 -18.18
C GLY A 150 -8.39 -7.87 -18.22
N LYS A 151 -8.39 -7.25 -19.40
CA LYS A 151 -8.30 -5.79 -19.53
C LYS A 151 -9.60 -5.12 -19.96
N GLU A 152 -10.54 -5.88 -20.52
CA GLU A 152 -11.79 -5.35 -21.07
C GLU A 152 -12.89 -5.21 -20.02
N CYS A 153 -13.76 -4.24 -20.23
CA CYS A 153 -14.97 -4.01 -19.43
C CYS A 153 -15.83 -5.28 -19.36
N VAL A 154 -16.22 -5.72 -18.15
CA VAL A 154 -17.05 -6.94 -17.95
C VAL A 154 -18.50 -6.77 -18.42
N ILE A 155 -18.90 -5.56 -18.83
CA ILE A 155 -20.27 -5.26 -19.28
C ILE A 155 -20.35 -5.26 -20.82
N CYS A 156 -19.53 -4.44 -21.50
CA CYS A 156 -19.55 -4.35 -22.95
C CYS A 156 -18.55 -5.29 -23.64
N LEU A 157 -17.53 -5.80 -22.93
CA LEU A 157 -16.50 -6.70 -23.46
C LEU A 157 -15.72 -6.12 -24.66
N THR A 158 -15.60 -4.80 -24.74
CA THR A 158 -14.95 -4.10 -25.86
C THR A 158 -14.00 -3.01 -25.39
N GLU A 159 -14.42 -2.18 -24.43
CA GLU A 159 -13.63 -1.06 -23.96
C GLU A 159 -12.73 -1.47 -22.79
N PRO A 160 -11.57 -0.86 -22.62
CA PRO A 160 -10.71 -1.14 -21.47
C PRO A 160 -11.39 -0.74 -20.16
N ARG A 161 -11.03 -1.44 -19.08
CA ARG A 161 -11.48 -1.09 -17.74
C ARG A 161 -10.76 0.17 -17.27
N ASP A 162 -11.50 1.20 -16.93
CA ASP A 162 -11.01 2.45 -16.38
C ASP A 162 -11.73 2.91 -15.12
N THR A 163 -12.81 2.22 -14.73
CA THR A 163 -13.67 2.64 -13.62
C THR A 163 -13.73 1.58 -12.52
N ALA A 164 -13.34 2.02 -11.32
CA ALA A 164 -13.38 1.23 -10.09
C ALA A 164 -14.66 1.50 -9.28
N VAL A 165 -15.18 0.45 -8.64
CA VAL A 165 -16.37 0.46 -7.78
C VAL A 165 -15.97 0.55 -6.32
N PHE A 166 -16.53 1.47 -5.56
CA PHE A 166 -16.33 1.59 -4.10
C PHE A 166 -17.61 1.24 -3.35
N PRO A 167 -17.50 0.59 -2.16
CA PRO A 167 -16.27 0.36 -1.37
C PRO A 167 -15.47 -0.90 -1.76
N CYS A 168 -15.98 -1.77 -2.64
CA CYS A 168 -15.34 -3.06 -2.94
C CYS A 168 -14.04 -2.97 -3.76
N ARG A 169 -13.74 -1.84 -4.37
CA ARG A 169 -12.51 -1.52 -5.11
C ARG A 169 -12.23 -2.35 -6.36
N HIS A 170 -13.24 -2.97 -6.96
CA HIS A 170 -13.11 -3.70 -8.21
C HIS A 170 -13.04 -2.76 -9.42
N LEU A 171 -11.93 -2.81 -10.17
CA LEU A 171 -11.78 -2.19 -11.48
C LEU A 171 -12.33 -3.15 -12.54
N CYS A 172 -13.56 -2.94 -12.99
CA CYS A 172 -14.26 -3.96 -13.76
C CYS A 172 -15.02 -3.45 -14.97
N MET A 173 -15.18 -2.14 -15.15
CA MET A 173 -15.98 -1.59 -16.23
C MET A 173 -15.33 -0.35 -16.84
N CYS A 174 -15.76 0.02 -18.04
CA CYS A 174 -15.41 1.30 -18.67
C CYS A 174 -16.34 2.42 -18.15
N SER A 175 -15.90 3.66 -18.31
CA SER A 175 -16.62 4.86 -17.83
C SER A 175 -18.01 5.01 -18.46
N GLU A 176 -18.20 4.60 -19.71
CA GLU A 176 -19.53 4.64 -20.37
C GLU A 176 -20.48 3.61 -19.76
N CYS A 177 -20.04 2.37 -19.55
CA CYS A 177 -20.84 1.36 -18.87
C CYS A 177 -21.13 1.76 -17.41
N ALA A 178 -20.20 2.42 -16.74
CA ALA A 178 -20.38 2.90 -15.37
C ALA A 178 -21.48 3.97 -15.26
N LYS A 179 -21.59 4.87 -16.25
CA LYS A 179 -22.67 5.85 -16.32
C LYS A 179 -24.04 5.16 -16.45
N THR A 180 -24.12 4.16 -17.32
CA THR A 180 -25.35 3.39 -17.56
C THR A 180 -25.73 2.52 -16.37
N LEU A 181 -24.75 1.91 -15.71
CA LEU A 181 -24.95 1.03 -14.55
C LEU A 181 -25.78 1.70 -13.45
N ARG A 182 -25.50 2.95 -13.14
CA ARG A 182 -26.21 3.71 -12.08
C ARG A 182 -27.72 3.84 -12.29
N PHE A 183 -28.19 3.71 -13.52
CA PHE A 183 -29.62 3.74 -13.85
C PHE A 183 -30.27 2.35 -13.82
N GLN A 184 -29.46 1.28 -13.87
CA GLN A 184 -29.94 -0.10 -13.96
C GLN A 184 -29.81 -0.86 -12.66
N THR A 185 -28.74 -0.63 -11.91
CA THR A 185 -28.45 -1.33 -10.66
C THR A 185 -27.51 -0.53 -9.78
N ASP A 186 -27.61 -0.78 -8.48
CA ASP A 186 -26.73 -0.24 -7.44
C ASP A 186 -25.66 -1.25 -6.98
N LYS A 187 -25.39 -2.31 -7.76
CA LYS A 187 -24.51 -3.42 -7.34
C LYS A 187 -23.28 -3.55 -8.24
N CYS A 188 -22.14 -3.87 -7.61
CA CYS A 188 -20.90 -4.19 -8.31
C CYS A 188 -21.08 -5.44 -9.20
N PRO A 189 -20.69 -5.40 -10.50
CA PRO A 189 -20.81 -6.55 -11.40
C PRO A 189 -20.01 -7.79 -10.96
N ILE A 190 -18.93 -7.61 -10.18
CA ILE A 190 -18.06 -8.70 -9.73
C ILE A 190 -18.57 -9.33 -8.43
N CYS A 191 -18.73 -8.53 -7.37
CA CYS A 191 -19.03 -9.06 -6.02
C CYS A 191 -20.44 -8.77 -5.54
N ARG A 192 -21.25 -8.04 -6.30
CA ARG A 192 -22.64 -7.69 -5.99
C ARG A 192 -22.82 -6.84 -4.73
N GLN A 193 -21.74 -6.32 -4.15
CA GLN A 193 -21.83 -5.34 -3.07
C GLN A 193 -22.45 -4.04 -3.58
N PRO A 194 -23.15 -3.27 -2.71
CA PRO A 194 -23.70 -1.98 -3.06
C PRO A 194 -22.62 -1.02 -3.56
N VAL A 195 -22.97 -0.23 -4.57
CA VAL A 195 -22.09 0.80 -5.16
C VAL A 195 -22.35 2.12 -4.47
N GLU A 196 -21.41 2.61 -3.68
CA GLU A 196 -21.48 3.93 -3.08
C GLU A 196 -20.89 4.99 -4.01
N LYS A 197 -19.78 4.65 -4.65
CA LYS A 197 -19.01 5.57 -5.50
C LYS A 197 -18.38 4.82 -6.68
N LEU A 198 -18.34 5.49 -7.83
CA LEU A 198 -17.56 5.08 -9.00
C LEU A 198 -16.41 6.06 -9.21
N MET A 199 -15.22 5.54 -9.51
CA MET A 199 -14.01 6.33 -9.72
C MET A 199 -13.38 5.95 -11.06
N GLU A 200 -13.34 6.90 -11.98
CA GLU A 200 -12.60 6.77 -13.24
C GLU A 200 -11.10 6.97 -12.99
N ILE A 201 -10.29 6.03 -13.48
CA ILE A 201 -8.84 6.03 -13.35
C ILE A 201 -8.23 6.34 -14.71
N LYS A 202 -7.56 7.48 -14.82
CA LYS A 202 -6.84 7.87 -16.05
C LYS A 202 -5.35 7.60 -15.87
N VAL A 203 -4.83 6.64 -16.59
CA VAL A 203 -3.39 6.41 -16.65
C VAL A 203 -2.81 7.34 -17.72
N ARG A 204 -1.97 8.29 -17.28
CA ARG A 204 -1.17 9.07 -18.24
C ARG A 204 0.02 8.22 -18.67
N SER A 205 0.03 7.77 -19.91
CA SER A 205 1.24 7.24 -20.52
C SER A 205 2.22 8.41 -20.67
N THR A 206 3.26 8.45 -19.86
CA THR A 206 4.45 9.23 -20.17
C THR A 206 5.15 8.49 -21.29
N GLU A 207 4.94 8.91 -22.54
CA GLU A 207 5.81 8.50 -23.63
C GLU A 207 7.26 8.92 -23.31
N PRO A 208 8.25 8.07 -23.66
CA PRO A 208 9.65 8.27 -23.31
C PRO A 208 10.29 9.49 -23.99
#